data_5af7958eb36005667c4ccfb5433678d9
#
_entry.id   5af7958eb36005667c4ccfb5433678d9
#
_cell.length_a   1.000
_cell.length_b   1.000
_cell.length_c   1.000
_cell.angle_alpha   90.00
_cell.angle_beta   90.00
_cell.angle_gamma   90.00
#
_symmetry.space_group_name_H-M   'P 1'
#
loop_
_entity.id
_entity.type
_entity.pdbx_description
1 polymer ?
#
loop_
_entity_poly.entity_id
_entity_poly.type
_entity_poly.pdbx_seq_one_letter_code
_entity_poly.pdbx_strand_id
1 'polypeptide(L)'
;MSIYDKLGVKRVINAWGTLTSLGGSIMLPEVIEAMNDAAKAFVNMEELQEKAGKIIAEITGAEAAYVTSGAAAALVLAAAACMTGDDPEKMARIPYIEGFKNEIILPAMHDNPYCRNLAIPCAKIVKVGTKDGYSKEDIENAITDKTVAIAFVFFTSKKGCDMEALKEVVEIGKKHGIPVIVDAAAELPPIENLRGIVATGADLVAFSGGKDIRGPNDTGFIIGRADLIKAIAAHGNPHHYIGRPMKVSKEQIVGLVVALQHYTPEAVEMRRRKWEEIVQFFIKELSSKYVKVERVMPDPAKHEYSAQGWPRARLIIDEENLGITAAEVNKLLREGNPAIYAPQSDNQITLNPQCLQDGEEKIIVQRIKSILSQAKKDVK
;
A
#
# COMPACT_ATOMS: atom_id res chain seq x y z
N MET A 1 -10.25 -20.87 -21.79
CA MET A 1 -11.29 -20.01 -21.19
C MET A 1 -10.92 -19.82 -19.72
N SER A 2 -10.65 -18.59 -19.30
CA SER A 2 -10.28 -18.29 -17.91
C SER A 2 -11.49 -18.42 -16.97
N ILE A 3 -11.26 -18.45 -15.66
CA ILE A 3 -12.35 -18.41 -14.67
C ILE A 3 -13.19 -17.13 -14.82
N TYR A 4 -12.55 -15.99 -15.13
CA TYR A 4 -13.25 -14.72 -15.34
C TYR A 4 -14.18 -14.76 -16.55
N ASP A 5 -13.77 -15.43 -17.65
CA ASP A 5 -14.63 -15.63 -18.82
C ASP A 5 -15.90 -16.43 -18.44
N LYS A 6 -15.75 -17.44 -17.57
CA LYS A 6 -16.89 -18.26 -17.07
C LYS A 6 -17.82 -17.44 -16.16
N LEU A 7 -17.28 -16.45 -15.46
CA LEU A 7 -18.05 -15.55 -14.59
C LEU A 7 -18.61 -14.33 -15.35
N GLY A 8 -18.32 -14.17 -16.65
CA GLY A 8 -18.73 -13.01 -17.43
C GLY A 8 -17.99 -11.71 -17.06
N VAL A 9 -16.83 -11.81 -16.39
CA VAL A 9 -16.01 -10.67 -15.98
C VAL A 9 -14.90 -10.43 -17.00
N LYS A 10 -14.78 -9.21 -17.51
CA LYS A 10 -13.74 -8.85 -18.45
C LYS A 10 -12.39 -8.73 -17.73
N ARG A 11 -11.36 -9.38 -18.27
CA ARG A 11 -9.98 -9.14 -17.84
C ARG A 11 -9.50 -7.78 -18.31
N VAL A 12 -8.62 -7.19 -17.52
CA VAL A 12 -8.05 -5.86 -17.82
C VAL A 12 -6.53 -5.92 -17.87
N ILE A 13 -5.93 -5.05 -18.68
CA ILE A 13 -4.50 -4.73 -18.64
C ILE A 13 -4.36 -3.56 -17.66
N ASN A 14 -3.60 -3.77 -16.60
CA ASN A 14 -3.43 -2.79 -15.55
C ASN A 14 -2.14 -1.97 -15.76
N ALA A 15 -2.24 -0.87 -16.48
CA ALA A 15 -1.19 0.13 -16.61
C ALA A 15 -1.35 1.29 -15.60
N TRP A 16 -2.09 1.08 -14.51
CA TRP A 16 -2.32 2.09 -13.46
C TRP A 16 -1.40 1.86 -12.24
N GLY A 17 -1.34 0.64 -11.73
CA GLY A 17 -0.59 0.27 -10.53
C GLY A 17 -1.40 -0.60 -9.58
N THR A 18 -0.90 -0.78 -8.36
CA THR A 18 -1.46 -1.70 -7.36
C THR A 18 -2.73 -1.18 -6.67
N LEU A 19 -3.78 -0.94 -7.46
CA LEU A 19 -5.08 -0.48 -6.96
C LEU A 19 -5.92 -1.63 -6.45
N THR A 20 -6.54 -1.48 -5.28
CA THR A 20 -7.49 -2.44 -4.73
C THR A 20 -8.67 -2.70 -5.67
N SER A 21 -9.16 -1.66 -6.36
CA SER A 21 -10.24 -1.76 -7.36
C SER A 21 -9.89 -2.60 -8.59
N LEU A 22 -8.60 -2.87 -8.84
CA LEU A 22 -8.10 -3.73 -9.91
C LEU A 22 -7.50 -5.04 -9.38
N GLY A 23 -7.65 -5.33 -8.07
CA GLY A 23 -7.16 -6.56 -7.46
C GLY A 23 -5.72 -6.48 -6.93
N GLY A 24 -5.13 -5.27 -6.82
CA GLY A 24 -3.79 -5.07 -6.30
C GLY A 24 -2.69 -5.46 -7.28
N SER A 25 -1.88 -6.44 -6.92
CA SER A 25 -0.81 -7.00 -7.76
C SER A 25 -1.11 -8.45 -8.18
N ILE A 26 -0.37 -8.95 -9.16
CA ILE A 26 -0.39 -10.37 -9.51
C ILE A 26 0.64 -11.11 -8.67
N MET A 27 0.19 -12.12 -7.92
CA MET A 27 1.03 -12.97 -7.09
C MET A 27 2.07 -13.74 -7.92
N LEU A 28 3.21 -14.07 -7.30
CA LEU A 28 4.21 -14.96 -7.88
C LEU A 28 3.65 -16.40 -7.98
N PRO A 29 4.10 -17.21 -8.94
CA PRO A 29 3.71 -18.62 -9.04
C PRO A 29 3.95 -19.39 -7.75
N GLU A 30 5.07 -19.15 -7.08
CA GLU A 30 5.47 -19.78 -5.81
C GLU A 30 4.50 -19.44 -4.67
N VAL A 31 3.96 -18.23 -4.66
CA VAL A 31 2.95 -17.79 -3.70
C VAL A 31 1.64 -18.54 -3.93
N ILE A 32 1.21 -18.65 -5.20
CA ILE A 32 -0.03 -19.38 -5.57
C ILE A 32 0.10 -20.85 -5.22
N GLU A 33 1.24 -21.48 -5.50
CA GLU A 33 1.52 -22.88 -5.17
C GLU A 33 1.47 -23.13 -3.66
N ALA A 34 2.12 -22.29 -2.87
CA ALA A 34 2.11 -22.36 -1.41
C ALA A 34 0.70 -22.20 -0.82
N MET A 35 -0.11 -21.29 -1.36
CA MET A 35 -1.50 -21.12 -0.97
C MET A 35 -2.33 -22.36 -1.31
N ASN A 36 -2.14 -22.94 -2.49
CA ASN A 36 -2.80 -24.17 -2.92
C ASN A 36 -2.43 -25.36 -2.02
N ASP A 37 -1.21 -25.42 -1.54
CA ASP A 37 -0.78 -26.46 -0.62
C ASP A 37 -1.39 -26.25 0.78
N ALA A 38 -1.33 -25.03 1.30
CA ALA A 38 -1.95 -24.66 2.57
C ALA A 38 -3.45 -24.97 2.62
N ALA A 39 -4.14 -24.86 1.48
CA ALA A 39 -5.58 -25.15 1.40
C ALA A 39 -5.94 -26.61 1.69
N LYS A 40 -4.99 -27.55 1.54
CA LYS A 40 -5.23 -29.01 1.68
C LYS A 40 -5.15 -29.54 3.12
N ALA A 41 -4.70 -28.72 4.09
CA ALA A 41 -4.49 -29.16 5.47
C ALA A 41 -5.12 -28.20 6.49
N PHE A 42 -5.47 -28.75 7.65
CA PHE A 42 -5.82 -27.96 8.83
C PHE A 42 -4.57 -27.67 9.66
N VAL A 43 -4.52 -26.50 10.30
CA VAL A 43 -3.45 -26.07 11.19
C VAL A 43 -4.02 -25.33 12.39
N ASN A 44 -3.26 -25.26 13.47
CA ASN A 44 -3.55 -24.33 14.56
C ASN A 44 -3.24 -22.91 14.10
N MET A 45 -4.25 -22.04 14.10
CA MET A 45 -4.13 -20.67 13.55
C MET A 45 -3.24 -19.77 14.42
N GLU A 46 -3.21 -19.98 15.73
CA GLU A 46 -2.35 -19.22 16.64
C GLU A 46 -0.88 -19.59 16.42
N GLU A 47 -0.60 -20.90 16.31
CA GLU A 47 0.75 -21.37 15.98
C GLU A 47 1.21 -20.86 14.61
N LEU A 48 0.33 -20.90 13.60
CA LEU A 48 0.65 -20.37 12.27
C LEU A 48 0.99 -18.89 12.32
N GLN A 49 0.20 -18.08 13.01
CA GLN A 49 0.46 -16.65 13.19
C GLN A 49 1.79 -16.40 13.92
N GLU A 50 2.07 -17.17 14.98
CA GLU A 50 3.33 -17.05 15.72
C GLU A 50 4.54 -17.35 14.83
N LYS A 51 4.50 -18.46 14.08
CA LYS A 51 5.61 -18.85 13.19
C LYS A 51 5.78 -17.87 12.03
N ALA A 52 4.67 -17.45 11.40
CA ALA A 52 4.69 -16.42 10.36
C ALA A 52 5.26 -15.09 10.90
N GLY A 53 4.83 -14.67 12.08
CA GLY A 53 5.34 -13.47 12.74
C GLY A 53 6.85 -13.54 12.99
N LYS A 54 7.39 -14.67 13.42
CA LYS A 54 8.84 -14.86 13.60
C LYS A 54 9.60 -14.68 12.29
N ILE A 55 9.14 -15.34 11.21
CA ILE A 55 9.79 -15.22 9.88
C ILE A 55 9.76 -13.76 9.41
N ILE A 56 8.62 -13.08 9.56
CA ILE A 56 8.49 -11.67 9.15
C ILE A 56 9.40 -10.77 9.98
N ALA A 57 9.49 -10.99 11.30
CA ALA A 57 10.37 -10.26 12.19
C ALA A 57 11.86 -10.41 11.78
N GLU A 58 12.29 -11.62 11.44
CA GLU A 58 13.64 -11.90 10.94
C GLU A 58 13.93 -11.15 9.61
N ILE A 59 12.97 -11.17 8.68
CA ILE A 59 13.10 -10.48 7.39
C ILE A 59 13.20 -8.96 7.60
N THR A 60 12.40 -8.41 8.51
CA THR A 60 12.28 -6.96 8.72
C THR A 60 13.22 -6.38 9.77
N GLY A 61 13.82 -7.24 10.60
CA GLY A 61 14.65 -6.81 11.73
C GLY A 61 13.85 -6.22 12.91
N ALA A 62 12.54 -6.44 12.96
CA ALA A 62 11.68 -6.05 14.08
C ALA A 62 11.76 -7.05 15.24
N GLU A 63 11.29 -6.65 16.43
CA GLU A 63 11.19 -7.55 17.59
C GLU A 63 10.13 -8.63 17.37
N ALA A 64 8.99 -8.27 16.78
CA ALA A 64 7.88 -9.15 16.48
C ALA A 64 7.06 -8.67 15.29
N ALA A 65 6.18 -9.55 14.77
CA ALA A 65 5.27 -9.24 13.68
C ALA A 65 3.95 -10.02 13.80
N TYR A 66 2.90 -9.50 13.15
CA TYR A 66 1.60 -10.14 13.07
C TYR A 66 0.99 -9.94 11.67
N VAL A 67 0.43 -11.01 11.09
CA VAL A 67 -0.23 -10.93 9.77
C VAL A 67 -1.68 -10.48 9.95
N THR A 68 -2.10 -9.50 9.14
CA THR A 68 -3.42 -8.88 9.19
C THR A 68 -4.15 -8.99 7.85
N SER A 69 -5.47 -8.77 7.85
CA SER A 69 -6.24 -8.65 6.62
C SER A 69 -6.09 -7.24 6.02
N GLY A 70 -4.88 -6.96 5.51
CA GLY A 70 -4.49 -5.67 4.96
C GLY A 70 -3.94 -4.69 5.99
N ALA A 71 -3.24 -3.65 5.52
CA ALA A 71 -2.70 -2.59 6.36
C ALA A 71 -3.80 -1.81 7.12
N ALA A 72 -5.00 -1.70 6.54
CA ALA A 72 -6.13 -1.07 7.20
C ALA A 72 -6.51 -1.79 8.52
N ALA A 73 -6.58 -3.12 8.50
CA ALA A 73 -6.79 -3.92 9.70
C ALA A 73 -5.64 -3.78 10.71
N ALA A 74 -4.40 -3.67 10.21
CA ALA A 74 -3.24 -3.41 11.05
C ALA A 74 -3.38 -2.11 11.85
N LEU A 75 -3.85 -1.03 11.22
CA LEU A 75 -4.09 0.26 11.90
C LEU A 75 -5.21 0.17 12.95
N VAL A 76 -6.29 -0.57 12.65
CA VAL A 76 -7.36 -0.80 13.66
C VAL A 76 -6.82 -1.52 14.88
N LEU A 77 -6.07 -2.62 14.65
CA LEU A 77 -5.51 -3.43 15.73
C LEU A 77 -4.43 -2.68 16.51
N ALA A 78 -3.61 -1.87 15.84
CA ALA A 78 -2.62 -1.01 16.49
C ALA A 78 -3.27 0.00 17.44
N ALA A 79 -4.31 0.70 16.97
CA ALA A 79 -5.05 1.64 17.79
C ALA A 79 -5.71 0.95 19.01
N ALA A 80 -6.35 -0.21 18.80
CA ALA A 80 -6.95 -0.99 19.87
C ALA A 80 -5.90 -1.44 20.91
N ALA A 81 -4.76 -1.98 20.45
CA ALA A 81 -3.67 -2.41 21.31
C ALA A 81 -3.07 -1.26 22.15
N CYS A 82 -2.91 -0.07 21.55
CA CYS A 82 -2.45 1.11 22.31
C CYS A 82 -3.45 1.58 23.35
N MET A 83 -4.77 1.32 23.16
CA MET A 83 -5.83 1.72 24.12
C MET A 83 -5.97 0.73 25.28
N THR A 84 -5.81 -0.56 25.03
CA THR A 84 -6.18 -1.61 26.00
C THR A 84 -5.03 -2.50 26.44
N GLY A 85 -3.91 -2.52 25.68
CA GLY A 85 -2.93 -3.59 25.81
C GLY A 85 -3.57 -4.95 25.50
N ASP A 86 -3.11 -6.00 26.20
CA ASP A 86 -3.65 -7.36 26.15
C ASP A 86 -4.59 -7.67 27.37
N ASP A 87 -5.14 -6.65 27.99
CA ASP A 87 -6.08 -6.76 29.10
C ASP A 87 -7.46 -7.22 28.60
N PRO A 88 -7.91 -8.46 28.93
CA PRO A 88 -9.14 -9.02 28.36
C PRO A 88 -10.39 -8.28 28.77
N GLU A 89 -10.43 -7.64 29.94
CA GLU A 89 -11.58 -6.87 30.39
C GLU A 89 -11.72 -5.58 29.57
N LYS A 90 -10.60 -4.90 29.32
CA LYS A 90 -10.59 -3.70 28.48
C LYS A 90 -10.89 -4.05 27.01
N MET A 91 -10.27 -5.13 26.49
CA MET A 91 -10.53 -5.58 25.13
C MET A 91 -12.00 -5.88 24.87
N ALA A 92 -12.67 -6.55 25.82
CA ALA A 92 -14.10 -6.88 25.73
C ALA A 92 -15.01 -5.66 25.78
N ARG A 93 -14.56 -4.54 26.33
CA ARG A 93 -15.34 -3.31 26.43
C ARG A 93 -15.38 -2.48 25.14
N ILE A 94 -14.46 -2.67 24.20
CA ILE A 94 -14.55 -1.99 22.90
C ILE A 94 -15.85 -2.46 22.19
N PRO A 95 -16.72 -1.55 21.71
CA PRO A 95 -16.52 -0.09 21.51
C PRO A 95 -16.96 0.82 22.69
N TYR A 96 -17.31 0.30 23.83
CA TYR A 96 -17.80 1.06 25.01
C TYR A 96 -16.62 1.51 25.88
N ILE A 97 -15.96 2.60 25.48
CA ILE A 97 -14.64 3.02 25.98
C ILE A 97 -14.69 4.07 27.12
N GLU A 98 -15.82 4.22 27.81
CA GLU A 98 -15.92 5.17 28.92
C GLU A 98 -14.80 4.94 29.96
N GLY A 99 -14.06 6.01 30.26
CA GLY A 99 -12.92 5.98 31.19
C GLY A 99 -11.61 5.49 30.56
N PHE A 100 -11.56 5.17 29.25
CA PHE A 100 -10.31 4.80 28.59
C PHE A 100 -9.52 6.04 28.19
N LYS A 101 -8.19 5.91 28.16
CA LYS A 101 -7.34 6.76 27.35
C LYS A 101 -7.55 6.36 25.90
N ASN A 102 -7.79 7.31 24.99
CA ASN A 102 -8.18 7.00 23.63
C ASN A 102 -7.79 8.05 22.60
N GLU A 103 -6.93 9.01 22.96
CA GLU A 103 -6.52 10.05 22.02
C GLU A 103 -5.31 9.59 21.21
N ILE A 104 -5.39 9.71 19.87
CA ILE A 104 -4.29 9.48 18.95
C ILE A 104 -3.98 10.78 18.24
N ILE A 105 -2.76 11.29 18.42
CA ILE A 105 -2.30 12.51 17.77
C ILE A 105 -1.93 12.18 16.31
N LEU A 106 -2.39 13.02 15.38
CA LEU A 106 -2.12 12.88 13.95
C LEU A 106 -1.77 14.26 13.35
N PRO A 107 -0.59 14.47 12.77
CA PRO A 107 -0.32 15.68 12.00
C PRO A 107 -1.34 15.85 10.87
N ALA A 108 -1.94 17.03 10.74
CA ALA A 108 -3.03 17.30 9.79
C ALA A 108 -2.60 17.08 8.33
N MET A 109 -1.31 17.29 8.02
CA MET A 109 -0.74 17.00 6.69
C MET A 109 -0.66 15.49 6.37
N HIS A 110 -0.75 14.62 7.36
CA HIS A 110 -0.78 13.16 7.22
C HIS A 110 -2.21 12.62 7.02
N ASP A 111 -3.24 13.45 7.25
CA ASP A 111 -4.63 13.02 7.18
C ASP A 111 -5.01 12.56 5.77
N ASN A 112 -5.46 11.32 5.68
CA ASN A 112 -5.95 10.70 4.47
C ASN A 112 -7.12 9.75 4.80
N PRO A 113 -7.86 9.24 3.81
CA PRO A 113 -9.02 8.37 4.06
C PRO A 113 -8.72 7.12 4.91
N TYR A 114 -7.48 6.62 4.91
CA TYR A 114 -7.09 5.41 5.66
C TYR A 114 -6.87 5.68 7.15
N CYS A 115 -6.57 6.94 7.55
CA CYS A 115 -6.44 7.32 8.95
C CYS A 115 -7.72 7.07 9.77
N ARG A 116 -8.89 6.97 9.10
CA ARG A 116 -10.15 6.60 9.75
C ARG A 116 -10.12 5.21 10.41
N ASN A 117 -9.25 4.32 9.95
CA ASN A 117 -9.09 3.00 10.56
C ASN A 117 -8.60 3.09 12.01
N LEU A 118 -7.80 4.09 12.35
CA LEU A 118 -7.37 4.34 13.73
C LEU A 118 -8.55 4.67 14.66
N ALA A 119 -9.64 5.22 14.14
CA ALA A 119 -10.81 5.59 14.92
C ALA A 119 -11.84 4.44 15.09
N ILE A 120 -11.71 3.33 14.37
CA ILE A 120 -12.67 2.21 14.44
C ILE A 120 -12.81 1.64 15.86
N PRO A 121 -11.74 1.45 16.68
CA PRO A 121 -11.88 1.01 18.05
C PRO A 121 -12.34 2.15 19.00
N CYS A 122 -12.93 3.22 18.48
CA CYS A 122 -13.36 4.42 19.18
C CYS A 122 -12.24 5.32 19.70
N ALA A 123 -11.06 5.26 19.07
CA ALA A 123 -10.03 6.26 19.33
C ALA A 123 -10.44 7.63 18.76
N LYS A 124 -10.12 8.68 19.50
CA LYS A 124 -10.31 10.08 19.11
C LYS A 124 -9.04 10.57 18.41
N ILE A 125 -9.15 10.94 17.13
CA ILE A 125 -8.04 11.53 16.40
C ILE A 125 -7.90 13.01 16.77
N VAL A 126 -6.76 13.37 17.34
CA VAL A 126 -6.37 14.74 17.67
C VAL A 126 -5.44 15.27 16.58
N LYS A 127 -5.98 16.09 15.68
CA LYS A 127 -5.20 16.66 14.57
C LYS A 127 -4.39 17.85 15.05
N VAL A 128 -3.11 17.92 14.65
CA VAL A 128 -2.17 18.99 15.00
C VAL A 128 -1.54 19.59 13.74
N GLY A 129 -1.11 20.86 13.86
CA GLY A 129 -0.56 21.61 12.73
C GLY A 129 -1.61 21.93 11.66
N THR A 130 -1.16 22.05 10.42
CA THR A 130 -1.98 22.37 9.25
C THR A 130 -1.80 21.30 8.14
N LYS A 131 -2.50 21.46 7.02
CA LYS A 131 -2.30 20.62 5.82
C LYS A 131 -0.93 20.82 5.17
N ASP A 132 -0.27 21.93 5.45
CA ASP A 132 1.02 22.30 4.85
C ASP A 132 2.23 21.93 5.73
N GLY A 133 2.00 21.64 7.02
CA GLY A 133 3.06 21.24 7.94
C GLY A 133 2.66 21.25 9.41
N TYR A 134 3.59 20.78 10.23
CA TYR A 134 3.49 20.77 11.69
C TYR A 134 4.88 21.00 12.30
N SER A 135 4.92 21.40 13.55
CA SER A 135 6.12 21.51 14.35
C SER A 135 6.18 20.43 15.44
N LYS A 136 7.34 20.27 16.10
CA LYS A 136 7.47 19.42 17.29
C LYS A 136 6.57 19.90 18.42
N GLU A 137 6.48 21.21 18.60
CA GLU A 137 5.66 21.87 19.61
C GLU A 137 4.17 21.59 19.39
N ASP A 138 3.72 21.52 18.15
CA ASP A 138 2.30 21.17 17.87
C ASP A 138 1.95 19.76 18.39
N ILE A 139 2.88 18.80 18.23
CA ILE A 139 2.70 17.45 18.75
C ILE A 139 2.78 17.44 20.29
N GLU A 140 3.84 18.04 20.85
CA GLU A 140 4.06 18.04 22.31
C GLU A 140 2.94 18.73 23.08
N ASN A 141 2.43 19.87 22.58
CA ASN A 141 1.31 20.60 23.18
C ASN A 141 -0.03 19.86 23.11
N ALA A 142 -0.18 18.91 22.21
CA ALA A 142 -1.38 18.08 22.09
C ALA A 142 -1.38 16.85 23.00
N ILE A 143 -0.24 16.53 23.61
CA ILE A 143 -0.14 15.39 24.53
C ILE A 143 -0.91 15.68 25.81
N THR A 144 -1.82 14.78 26.14
CA THR A 144 -2.62 14.82 27.37
C THR A 144 -2.49 13.49 28.13
N ASP A 145 -3.11 13.42 29.31
CA ASP A 145 -3.23 12.16 30.07
C ASP A 145 -4.08 11.09 29.35
N LYS A 146 -4.82 11.48 28.30
CA LYS A 146 -5.63 10.60 27.45
C LYS A 146 -4.92 10.11 26.19
N THR A 147 -3.73 10.62 25.90
CA THR A 147 -2.98 10.25 24.69
C THR A 147 -2.46 8.82 24.82
N VAL A 148 -2.75 7.98 23.80
CA VAL A 148 -2.34 6.57 23.76
C VAL A 148 -1.33 6.28 22.64
N ALA A 149 -1.29 7.11 21.58
CA ALA A 149 -0.34 6.96 20.47
C ALA A 149 -0.16 8.25 19.68
N ILE A 150 0.92 8.33 18.92
CA ILE A 150 1.12 9.29 17.84
C ILE A 150 1.07 8.48 16.53
N ALA A 151 0.20 8.87 15.60
CA ALA A 151 0.11 8.24 14.28
C ALA A 151 0.91 9.05 13.25
N PHE A 152 1.63 8.35 12.39
CA PHE A 152 2.46 8.90 11.34
C PHE A 152 2.16 8.20 10.02
N VAL A 153 1.90 8.94 8.95
CA VAL A 153 1.79 8.37 7.60
C VAL A 153 3.10 8.65 6.88
N PHE A 154 3.78 7.57 6.54
CA PHE A 154 5.11 7.66 5.94
C PHE A 154 5.02 7.83 4.42
N PHE A 155 5.75 8.81 3.90
CA PHE A 155 5.96 9.02 2.47
C PHE A 155 7.42 9.44 2.24
N THR A 156 8.20 8.55 1.65
CA THR A 156 9.66 8.73 1.46
C THR A 156 10.05 10.07 0.83
N SER A 157 9.24 10.61 -0.08
CA SER A 157 9.58 11.83 -0.84
C SER A 157 8.80 13.07 -0.43
N LYS A 158 7.94 12.98 0.58
CA LYS A 158 7.16 14.14 1.04
C LYS A 158 7.80 14.68 2.32
N LYS A 159 8.38 15.89 2.25
CA LYS A 159 8.91 16.57 3.44
C LYS A 159 7.85 16.62 4.54
N GLY A 160 8.28 16.31 5.77
CA GLY A 160 7.38 16.20 6.92
C GLY A 160 6.64 14.86 7.05
N CYS A 161 6.77 13.98 6.04
CA CYS A 161 6.27 12.59 6.08
C CYS A 161 7.41 11.58 5.83
N ASP A 162 8.63 12.04 5.69
CA ASP A 162 9.83 11.28 5.35
C ASP A 162 10.53 10.68 6.58
N MET A 163 11.69 10.08 6.34
CA MET A 163 12.48 9.40 7.37
C MET A 163 13.01 10.37 8.46
N GLU A 164 13.32 11.61 8.10
CA GLU A 164 13.81 12.61 9.04
C GLU A 164 12.69 13.04 9.99
N ALA A 165 11.54 13.40 9.43
CA ALA A 165 10.35 13.74 10.20
C ALA A 165 9.87 12.59 11.09
N LEU A 166 9.94 11.35 10.62
CA LEU A 166 9.61 10.18 11.44
C LEU A 166 10.53 10.05 12.65
N LYS A 167 11.83 10.21 12.49
CA LYS A 167 12.79 10.17 13.62
C LYS A 167 12.46 11.22 14.67
N GLU A 168 12.10 12.43 14.26
CA GLU A 168 11.70 13.49 15.18
C GLU A 168 10.44 13.13 15.98
N VAL A 169 9.42 12.53 15.32
CA VAL A 169 8.20 12.08 15.99
C VAL A 169 8.47 10.92 16.94
N VAL A 170 9.36 10.00 16.55
CA VAL A 170 9.80 8.88 17.41
C VAL A 170 10.52 9.39 18.67
N GLU A 171 11.35 10.43 18.55
CA GLU A 171 12.00 11.06 19.71
C GLU A 171 10.98 11.65 20.69
N ILE A 172 9.93 12.32 20.18
CA ILE A 172 8.83 12.84 21.01
C ILE A 172 8.11 11.70 21.71
N GLY A 173 7.75 10.63 20.97
CA GLY A 173 7.11 9.45 21.53
C GLY A 173 7.92 8.83 22.67
N LYS A 174 9.23 8.62 22.47
CA LYS A 174 10.16 8.12 23.50
C LYS A 174 10.23 9.01 24.72
N LYS A 175 10.35 10.33 24.53
CA LYS A 175 10.41 11.31 25.62
C LYS A 175 9.19 11.25 26.54
N HIS A 176 8.01 11.00 25.97
CA HIS A 176 6.75 11.00 26.69
C HIS A 176 6.21 9.59 27.00
N GLY A 177 6.91 8.54 26.60
CA GLY A 177 6.47 7.14 26.76
C GLY A 177 5.21 6.80 25.96
N ILE A 178 5.00 7.45 24.82
CA ILE A 178 3.85 7.29 23.94
C ILE A 178 4.28 6.54 22.67
N PRO A 179 3.66 5.41 22.30
CA PRO A 179 4.03 4.67 21.10
C PRO A 179 3.71 5.42 19.80
N VAL A 180 4.55 5.21 18.78
CA VAL A 180 4.39 5.76 17.44
C VAL A 180 3.92 4.66 16.49
N ILE A 181 2.74 4.86 15.87
CA ILE A 181 2.15 3.98 14.86
C ILE A 181 2.44 4.57 13.48
N VAL A 182 3.09 3.81 12.61
CA VAL A 182 3.43 4.23 11.25
C VAL A 182 2.61 3.48 10.22
N ASP A 183 1.90 4.21 9.38
CA ASP A 183 1.30 3.67 8.14
C ASP A 183 2.34 3.79 7.00
N ALA A 184 2.90 2.67 6.59
CA ALA A 184 3.83 2.53 5.48
C ALA A 184 3.26 1.62 4.36
N ALA A 185 1.93 1.54 4.25
CA ALA A 185 1.25 0.60 3.37
C ALA A 185 1.61 0.72 1.88
N ALA A 186 2.10 1.88 1.43
CA ALA A 186 2.43 2.14 0.02
C ALA A 186 3.93 2.41 -0.22
N GLU A 187 4.78 2.20 0.77
CA GLU A 187 6.16 2.67 0.79
C GLU A 187 7.20 1.60 0.40
N LEU A 188 6.75 0.56 -0.27
CA LEU A 188 7.60 -0.41 -0.95
C LEU A 188 7.35 -0.35 -2.47
N PRO A 189 8.44 -0.28 -3.25
CA PRO A 189 9.82 -0.01 -2.86
C PRO A 189 10.06 1.46 -2.46
N PRO A 190 11.25 1.83 -1.97
CA PRO A 190 12.47 1.01 -1.94
C PRO A 190 12.42 -0.08 -0.88
N ILE A 191 13.11 -1.20 -1.13
CA ILE A 191 13.11 -2.37 -0.22
C ILE A 191 13.72 -2.04 1.14
N GLU A 192 14.62 -1.06 1.19
CA GLU A 192 15.27 -0.56 2.39
C GLU A 192 14.26 -0.06 3.43
N ASN A 193 13.10 0.43 3.01
CA ASN A 193 12.02 0.85 3.88
C ASN A 193 11.48 -0.28 4.75
N LEU A 194 11.58 -1.52 4.28
CA LEU A 194 11.11 -2.69 5.02
C LEU A 194 11.81 -2.85 6.39
N ARG A 195 13.09 -2.48 6.45
CA ARG A 195 13.90 -2.47 7.67
C ARG A 195 14.11 -1.06 8.22
N GLY A 196 14.29 -0.09 7.33
CA GLY A 196 14.69 1.26 7.69
C GLY A 196 13.65 2.00 8.54
N ILE A 197 12.36 1.80 8.28
CA ILE A 197 11.31 2.48 9.03
C ILE A 197 11.27 2.00 10.49
N VAL A 198 11.28 0.69 10.74
CA VAL A 198 11.28 0.16 12.11
C VAL A 198 12.59 0.47 12.84
N ALA A 199 13.71 0.53 12.12
CA ALA A 199 15.01 0.89 12.67
C ALA A 199 15.10 2.33 13.19
N THR A 200 14.17 3.22 12.86
CA THR A 200 14.05 4.55 13.50
C THR A 200 13.69 4.46 14.97
N GLY A 201 13.13 3.31 15.39
CA GLY A 201 12.57 3.10 16.71
C GLY A 201 11.05 3.38 16.77
N ALA A 202 10.38 3.44 15.63
CA ALA A 202 8.91 3.43 15.57
C ALA A 202 8.39 2.15 16.23
N ASP A 203 7.36 2.30 17.07
CA ASP A 203 6.87 1.19 17.90
C ASP A 203 6.04 0.17 17.11
N LEU A 204 5.29 0.64 16.11
CA LEU A 204 4.48 -0.18 15.21
C LEU A 204 4.55 0.36 13.78
N VAL A 205 4.80 -0.51 12.80
CA VAL A 205 4.83 -0.16 11.37
C VAL A 205 3.94 -1.11 10.58
N ALA A 206 2.95 -0.56 9.89
CA ALA A 206 2.00 -1.32 9.08
C ALA A 206 2.36 -1.29 7.59
N PHE A 207 2.40 -2.46 6.94
CA PHE A 207 2.63 -2.64 5.51
C PHE A 207 1.49 -3.37 4.83
N SER A 208 1.30 -3.14 3.52
CA SER A 208 0.39 -3.91 2.68
C SER A 208 1.13 -5.05 2.00
N GLY A 209 0.57 -6.27 2.08
CA GLY A 209 1.13 -7.45 1.39
C GLY A 209 0.76 -7.55 -0.09
N GLY A 210 -0.37 -6.96 -0.49
CA GLY A 210 -0.93 -7.07 -1.85
C GLY A 210 -0.41 -6.03 -2.86
N LYS A 211 0.59 -5.22 -2.49
CA LYS A 211 1.20 -4.23 -3.37
C LYS A 211 2.49 -4.77 -3.99
N ASP A 212 3.61 -4.11 -3.80
CA ASP A 212 4.87 -4.51 -4.44
C ASP A 212 5.45 -5.85 -3.96
N ILE A 213 5.12 -6.24 -2.74
CA ILE A 213 5.47 -7.56 -2.18
C ILE A 213 4.86 -8.70 -3.02
N ARG A 214 3.73 -8.45 -3.71
CA ARG A 214 3.03 -9.43 -4.56
C ARG A 214 2.50 -10.64 -3.78
N GLY A 215 2.13 -10.43 -2.52
CA GLY A 215 1.33 -11.37 -1.72
C GLY A 215 -0.16 -11.26 -2.06
N PRO A 216 -1.02 -12.04 -1.39
CA PRO A 216 -2.47 -11.93 -1.55
C PRO A 216 -2.94 -10.50 -1.28
N ASN A 217 -3.83 -9.97 -2.15
CA ASN A 217 -4.21 -8.56 -2.15
C ASN A 217 -4.84 -8.07 -0.83
N ASP A 218 -5.51 -8.93 -0.15
CA ASP A 218 -6.18 -8.68 1.13
C ASP A 218 -5.29 -8.98 2.36
N THR A 219 -3.98 -9.10 2.17
CA THR A 219 -3.03 -9.23 3.27
C THR A 219 -2.31 -7.93 3.60
N GLY A 220 -1.93 -7.82 4.85
CA GLY A 220 -0.99 -6.86 5.39
C GLY A 220 -0.26 -7.48 6.56
N PHE A 221 0.68 -6.75 7.10
CA PHE A 221 1.35 -7.13 8.33
C PHE A 221 1.75 -5.90 9.12
N ILE A 222 1.88 -6.09 10.40
CA ILE A 222 2.37 -5.08 11.33
C ILE A 222 3.58 -5.63 12.06
N ILE A 223 4.62 -4.81 12.16
CA ILE A 223 5.89 -5.14 12.80
C ILE A 223 6.20 -4.12 13.88
N GLY A 224 7.00 -4.48 14.85
CA GLY A 224 7.47 -3.54 15.86
C GLY A 224 7.71 -4.19 17.21
N ARG A 225 7.41 -3.45 18.26
CA ARG A 225 7.67 -3.78 19.65
C ARG A 225 6.86 -5.02 20.10
N ALA A 226 7.54 -5.98 20.72
CA ALA A 226 6.98 -7.30 21.01
C ALA A 226 5.74 -7.27 21.93
N ASP A 227 5.68 -6.38 22.91
CA ASP A 227 4.53 -6.23 23.81
C ASP A 227 3.28 -5.71 23.09
N LEU A 228 3.45 -4.75 22.17
CA LEU A 228 2.36 -4.23 21.35
C LEU A 228 1.89 -5.25 20.32
N ILE A 229 2.80 -5.99 19.69
CA ILE A 229 2.44 -7.07 18.77
C ILE A 229 1.70 -8.20 19.49
N LYS A 230 2.07 -8.53 20.74
CA LYS A 230 1.34 -9.47 21.57
C LYS A 230 -0.10 -8.98 21.84
N ALA A 231 -0.27 -7.70 22.15
CA ALA A 231 -1.59 -7.10 22.33
C ALA A 231 -2.41 -7.12 21.03
N ILE A 232 -1.79 -6.83 19.88
CA ILE A 232 -2.41 -6.94 18.55
C ILE A 232 -2.89 -8.37 18.29
N ALA A 233 -2.06 -9.38 18.57
CA ALA A 233 -2.42 -10.77 18.40
C ALA A 233 -3.63 -11.17 19.28
N ALA A 234 -3.69 -10.70 20.52
CA ALA A 234 -4.82 -10.92 21.41
C ALA A 234 -6.14 -10.33 20.88
N HIS A 235 -6.09 -9.15 20.24
CA HIS A 235 -7.25 -8.56 19.56
C HIS A 235 -7.62 -9.27 18.26
N GLY A 236 -6.63 -9.90 17.61
CA GLY A 236 -6.73 -10.47 16.27
C GLY A 236 -7.52 -11.78 16.20
N ASN A 237 -7.77 -12.23 14.99
CA ASN A 237 -8.35 -13.55 14.72
C ASN A 237 -7.38 -14.67 15.14
N PRO A 238 -7.81 -15.76 15.83
CA PRO A 238 -9.20 -16.23 15.97
C PRO A 238 -9.97 -15.72 17.19
N HIS A 239 -9.39 -14.86 18.01
CA HIS A 239 -10.06 -14.34 19.21
C HIS A 239 -11.31 -13.53 18.90
N HIS A 240 -12.22 -13.38 19.91
CA HIS A 240 -13.55 -12.80 19.74
C HIS A 240 -13.60 -11.31 20.14
N TYR A 241 -12.55 -10.53 19.83
CA TYR A 241 -12.45 -9.10 20.09
C TYR A 241 -12.60 -8.29 18.79
N ILE A 242 -12.17 -7.04 18.79
CA ILE A 242 -12.36 -6.11 17.67
C ILE A 242 -11.80 -6.64 16.32
N GLY A 243 -10.75 -7.46 16.36
CA GLY A 243 -10.15 -8.05 15.16
C GLY A 243 -10.91 -9.23 14.55
N ARG A 244 -11.96 -9.75 15.23
CA ARG A 244 -12.67 -10.95 14.74
C ARG A 244 -13.29 -10.79 13.35
N PRO A 245 -13.88 -9.66 12.95
CA PRO A 245 -14.37 -9.45 11.58
C PRO A 245 -13.25 -9.33 10.54
N MET A 246 -12.03 -9.03 10.96
CA MET A 246 -10.84 -8.81 10.12
C MET A 246 -9.97 -10.08 10.03
N LYS A 247 -10.60 -11.26 9.94
CA LYS A 247 -9.86 -12.52 9.89
C LYS A 247 -9.04 -12.65 8.60
N VAL A 248 -7.88 -13.26 8.72
CA VAL A 248 -7.01 -13.68 7.62
C VAL A 248 -6.96 -15.21 7.58
N SER A 249 -7.04 -15.80 6.38
CA SER A 249 -7.03 -17.26 6.24
C SER A 249 -5.61 -17.83 6.31
N LYS A 250 -5.51 -19.15 6.55
CA LYS A 250 -4.20 -19.84 6.57
C LYS A 250 -3.47 -19.73 5.23
N GLU A 251 -4.22 -19.78 4.12
CA GLU A 251 -3.69 -19.63 2.77
C GLU A 251 -3.08 -18.24 2.56
N GLN A 252 -3.76 -17.20 3.03
CA GLN A 252 -3.31 -15.82 2.94
C GLN A 252 -2.06 -15.58 3.79
N ILE A 253 -2.02 -16.13 5.01
CA ILE A 253 -0.83 -16.03 5.88
C ILE A 253 0.38 -16.68 5.21
N VAL A 254 0.23 -17.90 4.72
CA VAL A 254 1.30 -18.64 4.01
C VAL A 254 1.72 -17.88 2.74
N GLY A 255 0.76 -17.42 1.95
CA GLY A 255 1.03 -16.66 0.73
C GLY A 255 1.81 -15.38 0.99
N LEU A 256 1.48 -14.64 2.05
CA LEU A 256 2.23 -13.44 2.44
C LEU A 256 3.67 -13.76 2.87
N VAL A 257 3.86 -14.80 3.69
CA VAL A 257 5.20 -15.21 4.14
C VAL A 257 6.08 -15.58 2.96
N VAL A 258 5.57 -16.42 2.04
CA VAL A 258 6.31 -16.82 0.83
C VAL A 258 6.61 -15.60 -0.06
N ALA A 259 5.66 -14.68 -0.23
CA ALA A 259 5.90 -13.46 -0.99
C ALA A 259 7.03 -12.61 -0.39
N LEU A 260 7.07 -12.46 0.95
CA LEU A 260 8.13 -11.73 1.64
C LEU A 260 9.50 -12.43 1.53
N GLN A 261 9.55 -13.76 1.56
CA GLN A 261 10.79 -14.52 1.35
C GLN A 261 11.35 -14.32 -0.06
N HIS A 262 10.50 -14.10 -1.07
CA HIS A 262 10.88 -13.78 -2.44
C HIS A 262 11.11 -12.28 -2.69
N TYR A 263 10.80 -11.42 -1.72
CA TYR A 263 10.99 -9.97 -1.82
C TYR A 263 12.41 -9.60 -1.40
N THR A 264 13.38 -9.85 -2.30
CA THR A 264 14.82 -9.60 -2.06
C THR A 264 15.33 -8.41 -2.85
N PRO A 265 16.46 -7.80 -2.47
CA PRO A 265 17.08 -6.71 -3.22
C PRO A 265 17.30 -7.06 -4.71
N GLU A 266 17.74 -8.29 -4.98
CA GLU A 266 17.99 -8.77 -6.34
C GLU A 266 16.69 -8.88 -7.15
N ALA A 267 15.61 -9.40 -6.55
CA ALA A 267 14.30 -9.51 -7.18
C ALA A 267 13.69 -8.14 -7.48
N VAL A 268 13.84 -7.18 -6.56
CA VAL A 268 13.37 -5.80 -6.73
C VAL A 268 14.15 -5.11 -7.85
N GLU A 269 15.48 -5.23 -7.88
CA GLU A 269 16.32 -4.62 -8.90
C GLU A 269 16.06 -5.24 -10.29
N MET A 270 15.87 -6.56 -10.38
CA MET A 270 15.53 -7.22 -11.64
C MET A 270 14.20 -6.68 -12.21
N ARG A 271 13.18 -6.51 -11.36
CA ARG A 271 11.90 -5.89 -11.76
C ARG A 271 12.07 -4.44 -12.20
N ARG A 272 12.87 -3.66 -11.48
CA ARG A 272 13.17 -2.27 -11.81
C ARG A 272 13.78 -2.13 -13.20
N ARG A 273 14.73 -2.99 -13.55
CA ARG A 273 15.33 -3.03 -14.90
C ARG A 273 14.30 -3.36 -15.98
N LYS A 274 13.45 -4.36 -15.73
CA LYS A 274 12.37 -4.72 -16.66
C LYS A 274 11.40 -3.57 -16.88
N TRP A 275 11.01 -2.85 -15.83
CA TRP A 275 10.13 -1.68 -15.97
C TRP A 275 10.78 -0.53 -16.72
N GLU A 276 12.07 -0.31 -16.53
CA GLU A 276 12.83 0.66 -17.34
C GLU A 276 12.82 0.29 -18.83
N GLU A 277 13.06 -0.98 -19.16
CA GLU A 277 12.99 -1.47 -20.53
C GLU A 277 11.59 -1.25 -21.15
N ILE A 278 10.53 -1.52 -20.41
CA ILE A 278 9.14 -1.29 -20.85
C ILE A 278 8.90 0.21 -21.08
N VAL A 279 9.36 1.09 -20.20
CA VAL A 279 9.23 2.54 -20.36
C VAL A 279 9.99 3.02 -21.62
N GLN A 280 11.21 2.55 -21.84
CA GLN A 280 11.98 2.88 -23.05
C GLN A 280 11.28 2.36 -24.32
N PHE A 281 10.64 1.18 -24.25
CA PHE A 281 9.83 0.65 -25.34
C PHE A 281 8.62 1.57 -25.63
N PHE A 282 7.88 2.05 -24.61
CA PHE A 282 6.80 3.00 -24.82
C PHE A 282 7.28 4.31 -25.43
N ILE A 283 8.41 4.85 -24.97
CA ILE A 283 8.99 6.09 -25.52
C ILE A 283 9.31 5.89 -27.01
N LYS A 284 9.99 4.80 -27.35
CA LYS A 284 10.36 4.50 -28.74
C LYS A 284 9.15 4.33 -29.65
N GLU A 285 8.14 3.59 -29.21
CA GLU A 285 7.04 3.16 -30.04
C GLU A 285 5.91 4.19 -30.16
N LEU A 286 5.71 5.03 -29.14
CA LEU A 286 4.57 5.94 -29.08
C LEU A 286 4.94 7.41 -29.35
N SER A 287 6.22 7.78 -29.30
CA SER A 287 6.65 9.13 -29.64
C SER A 287 6.39 9.42 -31.12
N SER A 288 5.78 10.56 -31.42
CA SER A 288 5.46 10.99 -32.77
C SER A 288 5.41 12.51 -32.86
N LYS A 289 5.07 13.07 -34.03
CA LYS A 289 4.90 14.53 -34.19
C LYS A 289 3.87 15.13 -33.21
N TYR A 290 2.84 14.34 -32.83
CA TYR A 290 1.69 14.82 -32.03
C TYR A 290 1.58 14.17 -30.65
N VAL A 291 2.51 13.27 -30.32
CA VAL A 291 2.55 12.63 -29.00
C VAL A 291 3.99 12.65 -28.51
N LYS A 292 4.24 13.42 -27.47
CA LYS A 292 5.52 13.40 -26.74
C LYS A 292 5.43 12.35 -25.64
N VAL A 293 6.40 11.45 -25.55
CA VAL A 293 6.46 10.46 -24.47
C VAL A 293 7.70 10.72 -23.63
N GLU A 294 7.49 10.90 -22.34
CA GLU A 294 8.55 11.20 -21.39
C GLU A 294 8.68 10.09 -20.33
N ARG A 295 9.91 9.81 -19.94
CA ARG A 295 10.19 9.05 -18.73
C ARG A 295 9.95 9.96 -17.51
N VAL A 296 9.07 9.55 -16.62
CA VAL A 296 8.79 10.30 -15.37
C VAL A 296 8.87 9.38 -14.16
N MET A 297 9.18 9.99 -13.02
CA MET A 297 9.06 9.33 -11.71
C MET A 297 7.74 9.75 -11.06
N PRO A 298 7.14 8.94 -10.17
CA PRO A 298 5.98 9.34 -9.39
C PRO A 298 6.20 10.69 -8.71
N ASP A 299 5.20 11.57 -8.80
CA ASP A 299 5.24 12.89 -8.17
C ASP A 299 4.35 12.89 -6.91
N PRO A 300 4.93 12.94 -5.71
CA PRO A 300 4.17 12.95 -4.46
C PRO A 300 3.27 14.18 -4.30
N ALA A 301 3.67 15.31 -4.88
CA ALA A 301 2.89 16.54 -4.82
C ALA A 301 1.55 16.42 -5.57
N LYS A 302 1.46 15.48 -6.51
CA LYS A 302 0.25 15.19 -7.30
C LYS A 302 -0.58 14.04 -6.74
N HIS A 303 -0.36 13.65 -5.47
CA HIS A 303 -1.01 12.49 -4.87
C HIS A 303 -0.85 11.19 -5.68
N GLU A 304 0.23 11.07 -6.43
CA GLU A 304 0.60 9.84 -7.09
C GLU A 304 1.12 8.84 -6.04
N TYR A 305 0.18 8.36 -5.22
CA TYR A 305 0.40 7.42 -4.11
C TYR A 305 0.80 6.06 -4.62
N SER A 306 1.97 5.90 -5.10
CA SER A 306 2.54 4.58 -5.25
C SER A 306 4.02 4.70 -5.31
N ALA A 307 4.57 3.96 -4.42
CA ALA A 307 5.90 3.43 -4.43
C ALA A 307 6.87 4.21 -5.30
N GLN A 308 7.73 4.88 -4.65
CA GLN A 308 8.82 5.61 -5.25
C GLN A 308 9.85 4.62 -5.75
N GLY A 309 10.46 4.93 -6.86
CA GLY A 309 11.60 4.17 -7.32
C GLY A 309 11.45 3.47 -8.65
N TRP A 310 10.29 3.56 -9.34
CA TRP A 310 10.21 3.10 -10.72
C TRP A 310 9.68 4.13 -11.71
N PRO A 311 10.23 4.06 -12.92
CA PRO A 311 9.85 4.95 -13.98
C PRO A 311 8.46 4.62 -14.53
N ARG A 312 7.80 5.64 -15.06
CA ARG A 312 6.58 5.54 -15.85
C ARG A 312 6.78 6.23 -17.19
N ALA A 313 5.98 5.87 -18.18
CA ALA A 313 5.91 6.59 -19.45
C ALA A 313 4.71 7.53 -19.41
N ARG A 314 4.96 8.84 -19.54
CA ARG A 314 3.93 9.87 -19.64
C ARG A 314 3.77 10.27 -21.10
N LEU A 315 2.58 10.04 -21.66
CA LEU A 315 2.19 10.48 -22.97
C LEU A 315 1.55 11.87 -22.85
N ILE A 316 2.05 12.85 -23.58
CA ILE A 316 1.51 14.19 -23.71
C ILE A 316 0.95 14.28 -25.12
N ILE A 317 -0.36 14.47 -25.23
CA ILE A 317 -1.10 14.44 -26.50
C ILE A 317 -1.34 15.87 -26.98
N ASP A 318 -0.95 16.12 -28.23
CA ASP A 318 -1.31 17.35 -28.95
C ASP A 318 -2.75 17.22 -29.47
N GLU A 319 -3.70 17.51 -28.58
CA GLU A 319 -5.13 17.30 -28.79
C GLU A 319 -5.68 18.12 -29.96
N GLU A 320 -5.18 19.36 -30.13
CA GLU A 320 -5.61 20.27 -31.19
C GLU A 320 -5.27 19.73 -32.58
N ASN A 321 -4.02 19.26 -32.74
CA ASN A 321 -3.56 18.77 -34.04
C ASN A 321 -3.97 17.31 -34.31
N LEU A 322 -4.34 16.54 -33.30
CA LEU A 322 -4.84 15.18 -33.44
C LEU A 322 -6.36 15.09 -33.60
N GLY A 323 -7.11 16.11 -33.11
CA GLY A 323 -8.54 16.07 -33.09
C GLY A 323 -9.16 15.05 -32.12
N ILE A 324 -8.39 14.60 -31.12
CA ILE A 324 -8.84 13.69 -30.07
C ILE A 324 -8.18 14.07 -28.75
N THR A 325 -8.94 14.07 -27.66
CA THR A 325 -8.43 14.37 -26.32
C THR A 325 -7.80 13.15 -25.64
N ALA A 326 -6.91 13.37 -24.68
CA ALA A 326 -6.37 12.31 -23.83
C ALA A 326 -7.48 11.56 -23.08
N ALA A 327 -8.54 12.27 -22.68
CA ALA A 327 -9.71 11.69 -22.02
C ALA A 327 -10.47 10.71 -22.96
N GLU A 328 -10.66 11.07 -24.23
CA GLU A 328 -11.28 10.21 -25.24
C GLU A 328 -10.40 8.99 -25.56
N VAL A 329 -9.08 9.19 -25.73
CA VAL A 329 -8.13 8.07 -25.89
C VAL A 329 -8.22 7.11 -24.70
N ASN A 330 -8.22 7.63 -23.48
CA ASN A 330 -8.32 6.80 -22.26
C ASN A 330 -9.67 6.07 -22.15
N LYS A 331 -10.76 6.71 -22.57
CA LYS A 331 -12.09 6.08 -22.67
C LYS A 331 -12.05 4.89 -23.65
N LEU A 332 -11.53 5.09 -24.85
CA LEU A 332 -11.41 4.04 -25.87
C LEU A 332 -10.49 2.88 -25.44
N LEU A 333 -9.45 3.19 -24.66
CA LEU A 333 -8.60 2.15 -24.03
C LEU A 333 -9.41 1.29 -23.07
N ARG A 334 -10.28 1.87 -22.23
CA ARG A 334 -11.13 1.15 -21.27
C ARG A 334 -12.25 0.36 -21.93
N GLU A 335 -12.80 0.85 -23.03
CA GLU A 335 -13.86 0.20 -23.80
C GLU A 335 -13.35 -0.96 -24.67
N GLY A 336 -12.03 -1.06 -24.86
CA GLY A 336 -11.40 -2.11 -25.66
C GLY A 336 -11.50 -3.52 -25.06
N ASN A 337 -11.06 -4.51 -25.85
CA ASN A 337 -10.92 -5.90 -25.40
C ASN A 337 -9.52 -6.42 -25.76
N PRO A 338 -8.62 -6.69 -24.77
CA PRO A 338 -8.82 -6.40 -23.35
C PRO A 338 -8.95 -4.91 -23.08
N ALA A 339 -9.65 -4.54 -21.98
CA ALA A 339 -9.70 -3.17 -21.51
C ALA A 339 -8.35 -2.77 -20.91
N ILE A 340 -7.90 -1.54 -21.14
CA ILE A 340 -6.62 -1.01 -20.62
C ILE A 340 -6.92 0.12 -19.66
N TYR A 341 -6.40 0.03 -18.44
CA TYR A 341 -6.58 1.02 -17.39
C TYR A 341 -5.28 1.78 -17.13
N ALA A 342 -5.31 3.10 -17.32
CA ALA A 342 -4.20 4.00 -17.06
C ALA A 342 -4.68 5.30 -16.41
N PRO A 343 -3.89 5.98 -15.57
CA PRO A 343 -4.19 7.34 -15.09
C PRO A 343 -4.21 8.34 -16.25
N GLN A 344 -5.16 9.26 -16.21
CA GLN A 344 -5.27 10.36 -17.15
C GLN A 344 -5.53 11.66 -16.38
N SER A 345 -4.85 12.72 -16.74
CA SER A 345 -5.09 14.10 -16.27
C SER A 345 -4.73 15.08 -17.38
N ASP A 346 -5.53 16.11 -17.55
CA ASP A 346 -5.36 17.09 -18.61
C ASP A 346 -5.17 16.40 -19.99
N ASN A 347 -4.18 16.80 -20.74
CA ASN A 347 -3.80 16.20 -22.03
C ASN A 347 -2.80 15.02 -21.90
N GLN A 348 -2.73 14.36 -20.72
CA GLN A 348 -1.71 13.35 -20.41
C GLN A 348 -2.32 12.00 -20.06
N ILE A 349 -1.66 10.92 -20.48
CA ILE A 349 -1.90 9.55 -20.04
C ILE A 349 -0.60 8.99 -19.49
N THR A 350 -0.62 8.41 -18.29
CA THR A 350 0.57 7.82 -17.67
C THR A 350 0.48 6.30 -17.71
N LEU A 351 1.46 5.64 -18.31
CA LEU A 351 1.57 4.18 -18.34
C LEU A 351 2.54 3.72 -17.26
N ASN A 352 2.02 3.00 -16.27
CA ASN A 352 2.80 2.42 -15.18
C ASN A 352 3.08 0.94 -15.50
N PRO A 353 4.35 0.52 -15.64
CA PRO A 353 4.71 -0.86 -15.98
C PRO A 353 4.59 -1.85 -14.81
N GLN A 354 4.39 -1.38 -13.58
CA GLN A 354 4.48 -2.18 -12.35
C GLN A 354 3.60 -3.44 -12.33
N CYS A 355 2.40 -3.36 -12.91
CA CYS A 355 1.43 -4.46 -12.89
C CYS A 355 1.28 -5.15 -14.26
N LEU A 356 2.03 -4.72 -15.28
CA LEU A 356 1.98 -5.32 -16.61
C LEU A 356 2.55 -6.73 -16.60
N GLN A 357 1.87 -7.62 -17.30
CA GLN A 357 2.35 -8.96 -17.61
C GLN A 357 3.10 -8.97 -18.94
N ASP A 358 3.91 -10.01 -19.17
CA ASP A 358 4.74 -10.12 -20.36
C ASP A 358 3.92 -10.02 -21.65
N GLY A 359 4.30 -9.08 -22.53
CA GLY A 359 3.64 -8.82 -23.79
C GLY A 359 2.48 -7.82 -23.75
N GLU A 360 1.98 -7.44 -22.55
CA GLU A 360 0.90 -6.46 -22.44
C GLU A 360 1.33 -5.06 -22.89
N GLU A 361 2.61 -4.73 -22.77
CA GLU A 361 3.19 -3.49 -23.29
C GLU A 361 3.00 -3.36 -24.81
N LYS A 362 3.07 -4.46 -25.55
CA LYS A 362 2.86 -4.48 -27.00
C LYS A 362 1.38 -4.25 -27.35
N ILE A 363 0.48 -4.85 -26.58
CA ILE A 363 -0.98 -4.67 -26.76
C ILE A 363 -1.36 -3.22 -26.52
N ILE A 364 -0.81 -2.59 -25.47
CA ILE A 364 -1.02 -1.17 -25.17
C ILE A 364 -0.59 -0.30 -26.35
N VAL A 365 0.64 -0.51 -26.84
CA VAL A 365 1.20 0.25 -27.97
C VAL A 365 0.32 0.10 -29.21
N GLN A 366 -0.05 -1.11 -29.60
CA GLN A 366 -0.89 -1.38 -30.76
C GLN A 366 -2.25 -0.67 -30.65
N ARG A 367 -2.87 -0.72 -29.45
CA ARG A 367 -4.17 -0.09 -29.21
C ARG A 367 -4.09 1.42 -29.30
N ILE A 368 -3.09 2.03 -28.66
CA ILE A 368 -2.90 3.49 -28.71
C ILE A 368 -2.65 3.94 -30.16
N LYS A 369 -1.74 3.27 -30.90
CA LYS A 369 -1.47 3.59 -32.31
C LYS A 369 -2.74 3.48 -33.17
N SER A 370 -3.56 2.48 -32.96
CA SER A 370 -4.83 2.30 -33.68
C SER A 370 -5.80 3.46 -33.43
N ILE A 371 -6.00 3.83 -32.16
CA ILE A 371 -6.89 4.94 -31.77
C ILE A 371 -6.42 6.25 -32.41
N LEU A 372 -5.14 6.60 -32.27
CA LEU A 372 -4.57 7.84 -32.78
C LEU A 372 -4.57 7.89 -34.33
N SER A 373 -4.46 6.75 -35.00
CA SER A 373 -4.53 6.70 -36.47
C SER A 373 -5.92 6.87 -37.01
N GLN A 374 -6.96 6.45 -36.27
CA GLN A 374 -8.36 6.67 -36.64
C GLN A 374 -8.74 8.14 -36.47
N ALA A 375 -8.43 8.76 -35.33
CA ALA A 375 -8.69 10.18 -35.07
C ALA A 375 -8.12 11.07 -36.19
N LYS A 376 -6.93 10.78 -36.68
CA LYS A 376 -6.29 11.55 -37.77
C LYS A 376 -6.97 11.42 -39.13
N LYS A 377 -7.81 10.41 -39.37
CA LYS A 377 -8.59 10.24 -40.59
C LYS A 377 -9.87 11.02 -40.56
N ASP A 378 -10.43 11.21 -39.36
CA ASP A 378 -11.71 11.91 -39.17
C ASP A 378 -11.55 13.44 -39.23
N VAL A 379 -10.32 13.96 -39.16
CA VAL A 379 -9.96 15.40 -39.26
C VAL A 379 -9.64 15.82 -40.72
N LYS A 380 -9.57 14.89 -41.68
CA LYS A 380 -9.38 15.14 -43.12
C LYS A 380 -10.71 15.07 -43.87
#